data_cf68ea9f179549bf883973ae72296b12
#
_entry.id   cf68ea9f179549bf883973ae72296b12
#
_cell.length_a   1.000
_cell.length_b   1.000
_cell.length_c   1.000
_cell.angle_alpha   90.00
_cell.angle_beta   90.00
_cell.angle_gamma   90.00
#
_symmetry.space_group_name_H-M   'P 1'
#
loop_
_entity.id
_entity.type
_entity.pdbx_description
1 polymer ?
#
loop_
_entity_poly.entity_id
_entity_poly.type
_entity_poly.pdbx_seq_one_letter_code
_entity_poly.pdbx_strand_id
1 'polypeptide(L)'
;MHPNRKFRYDAVVAGYIGVDLTPGFPPVRGAVPLSAIFRPGKLVEVEGLNLSLGGGVANTGLAMLKFGRRVALMGLVDNDMLGDFVSGQLQARGMAAGIRRTNKAGTAYGIVIAPRGACREIDKG
;
A
#
# COMPACT_ATOMS: atom_id res chain seq x y z
N MET A 1 10.45 38.37 -8.04
CA MET A 1 10.84 37.82 -6.74
C MET A 1 9.78 38.19 -5.73
N HIS A 2 8.92 37.27 -5.32
CA HIS A 2 7.96 37.52 -4.26
C HIS A 2 8.59 37.05 -2.93
N PRO A 3 9.03 37.98 -2.07
CA PRO A 3 9.52 37.60 -0.77
C PRO A 3 8.33 37.21 0.11
N ASN A 4 8.41 36.04 0.75
CA ASN A 4 7.54 35.62 1.86
C ASN A 4 6.18 34.95 1.56
N ARG A 5 6.01 34.19 0.48
CA ARG A 5 5.00 33.12 0.54
C ARG A 5 5.57 31.95 1.32
N LYS A 6 5.27 31.90 2.61
CA LYS A 6 5.44 30.67 3.40
C LYS A 6 4.52 29.61 2.80
N PHE A 7 5.05 28.72 1.98
CA PHE A 7 4.29 27.57 1.50
C PHE A 7 3.80 26.77 2.70
N ARG A 8 2.53 26.37 2.66
CA ARG A 8 1.93 25.54 3.71
C ARG A 8 2.56 24.15 3.74
N TYR A 9 3.00 23.65 2.61
CA TYR A 9 3.62 22.34 2.42
C TYR A 9 4.98 22.48 1.74
N ASP A 10 5.90 21.60 2.09
CA ASP A 10 7.20 21.47 1.45
C ASP A 10 7.11 20.65 0.16
N ALA A 11 6.12 19.75 0.09
CA ALA A 11 5.82 18.94 -1.09
C ALA A 11 4.35 18.56 -1.17
N VAL A 12 3.90 18.30 -2.40
CA VAL A 12 2.62 17.66 -2.71
C VAL A 12 2.95 16.36 -3.45
N VAL A 13 2.47 15.23 -2.94
CA VAL A 13 2.61 13.93 -3.57
C VAL A 13 1.26 13.50 -4.11
N ALA A 14 1.14 13.42 -5.43
CA ALA A 14 -0.11 13.15 -6.13
C ALA A 14 0.01 11.88 -6.98
N GLY A 15 -1.05 11.09 -7.06
CA GLY A 15 -1.13 9.90 -7.91
C GLY A 15 -1.80 8.72 -7.24
N TYR A 16 -1.25 7.53 -7.47
CA TYR A 16 -1.78 6.27 -7.02
C TYR A 16 -1.62 6.09 -5.50
N ILE A 17 -2.73 5.75 -4.85
CA ILE A 17 -2.81 5.32 -3.45
C ILE A 17 -3.74 4.12 -3.34
N GLY A 18 -3.42 3.17 -2.48
CA GLY A 18 -4.22 1.97 -2.29
C GLY A 18 -3.86 1.23 -1.01
N VAL A 19 -4.17 -0.05 -0.99
CA VAL A 19 -3.95 -0.93 0.15
C VAL A 19 -3.07 -2.11 -0.27
N ASP A 20 -2.04 -2.40 0.52
CA ASP A 20 -1.27 -3.62 0.41
C ASP A 20 -1.83 -4.66 1.39
N LEU A 21 -2.34 -5.76 0.83
CA LEU A 21 -2.83 -6.92 1.55
C LEU A 21 -1.68 -7.93 1.66
N THR A 22 -1.23 -8.18 2.88
CA THR A 22 -0.13 -9.12 3.13
C THR A 22 -0.64 -10.29 3.97
N PRO A 23 -1.08 -11.39 3.32
CA PRO A 23 -1.45 -12.60 4.03
C PRO A 23 -0.21 -13.25 4.66
N GLY A 24 -0.35 -13.76 5.89
CA GLY A 24 0.65 -14.57 6.55
C GLY A 24 0.63 -16.00 6.00
N PHE A 25 1.81 -16.54 5.71
CA PHE A 25 1.93 -17.94 5.30
C PHE A 25 2.59 -18.75 6.42
N PRO A 26 2.11 -19.98 6.69
CA PRO A 26 2.80 -20.88 7.60
C PRO A 26 4.23 -21.13 7.09
N PRO A 27 5.20 -21.32 8.00
CA PRO A 27 6.58 -21.58 7.62
C PRO A 27 6.69 -22.87 6.81
N VAL A 28 7.36 -22.79 5.66
CA VAL A 28 7.62 -23.92 4.77
C VAL A 28 8.99 -24.49 5.11
N ARG A 29 9.09 -25.80 5.31
CA ARG A 29 10.38 -26.47 5.52
C ARG A 29 11.03 -26.74 4.16
N GLY A 30 12.25 -26.23 3.99
CA GLY A 30 13.05 -26.43 2.78
C GLY A 30 12.65 -25.52 1.62
N ALA A 31 13.27 -25.75 0.47
CA ALA A 31 12.96 -25.05 -0.76
C ALA A 31 11.67 -25.62 -1.38
N VAL A 32 10.58 -24.86 -1.31
CA VAL A 32 9.31 -25.24 -1.92
C VAL A 32 9.02 -24.28 -3.06
N PRO A 33 8.82 -24.77 -4.30
CA PRO A 33 8.49 -23.90 -5.42
C PRO A 33 7.10 -23.25 -5.20
N LEU A 34 6.94 -22.01 -5.69
CA LEU A 34 5.66 -21.29 -5.57
C LEU A 34 4.48 -22.09 -6.14
N SER A 35 4.70 -22.86 -7.19
CA SER A 35 3.72 -23.74 -7.81
C SER A 35 3.22 -24.87 -6.90
N ALA A 36 3.94 -25.23 -5.85
CA ALA A 36 3.47 -26.18 -4.86
C ALA A 36 2.52 -25.53 -3.84
N ILE A 37 2.66 -24.21 -3.61
CA ILE A 37 1.81 -23.45 -2.71
C ILE A 37 0.56 -22.94 -3.45
N PHE A 38 0.77 -22.38 -4.65
CA PHE A 38 -0.30 -21.79 -5.46
C PHE A 38 -0.62 -22.68 -6.65
N ARG A 39 -1.74 -23.38 -6.56
CA ARG A 39 -2.27 -24.22 -7.66
C ARG A 39 -3.56 -23.61 -8.19
N PRO A 40 -3.74 -23.46 -9.49
CA PRO A 40 -5.00 -22.98 -10.07
C PRO A 40 -6.21 -23.75 -9.52
N GLY A 41 -7.25 -23.02 -9.09
CA GLY A 41 -8.49 -23.60 -8.58
C GLY A 41 -8.38 -24.25 -7.19
N LYS A 42 -7.27 -24.09 -6.46
CA LYS A 42 -7.12 -24.57 -5.09
C LYS A 42 -7.19 -23.43 -4.08
N LEU A 43 -7.84 -23.68 -2.96
CA LEU A 43 -7.82 -22.80 -1.81
C LEU A 43 -6.42 -22.85 -1.17
N VAL A 44 -5.90 -21.68 -0.83
CA VAL A 44 -4.68 -21.55 -0.05
C VAL A 44 -5.05 -20.99 1.32
N GLU A 45 -4.81 -21.77 2.36
CA GLU A 45 -5.00 -21.31 3.75
C GLU A 45 -3.84 -20.40 4.15
N VAL A 46 -4.16 -19.30 4.81
CA VAL A 46 -3.22 -18.31 5.29
C VAL A 46 -3.44 -17.99 6.77
N GLU A 47 -2.40 -17.52 7.45
CA GLU A 47 -2.42 -17.17 8.87
C GLU A 47 -2.59 -15.66 9.05
N GLY A 48 -3.81 -15.19 9.08
CA GLY A 48 -4.07 -13.77 9.27
C GLY A 48 -3.79 -12.93 8.02
N LEU A 49 -4.19 -11.68 8.08
CA LEU A 49 -4.07 -10.71 7.01
C LEU A 49 -3.62 -9.37 7.59
N ASN A 50 -2.51 -8.84 7.12
CA ASN A 50 -2.08 -7.49 7.43
C ASN A 50 -2.47 -6.55 6.29
N LEU A 51 -3.05 -5.40 6.66
CA LEU A 51 -3.37 -4.33 5.73
C LEU A 51 -2.47 -3.14 6.02
N SER A 52 -1.88 -2.58 4.97
CA SER A 52 -1.09 -1.37 5.06
C SER A 52 -1.40 -0.42 3.92
N LEU A 53 -1.11 0.86 4.11
CA LEU A 53 -1.19 1.83 3.03
C LEU A 53 -0.14 1.51 1.98
N GLY A 54 -0.55 1.47 0.71
CA GLY A 54 0.29 1.19 -0.44
C GLY A 54 0.19 2.28 -1.51
N GLY A 55 0.95 2.07 -2.58
CA GLY A 55 1.04 3.00 -3.70
C GLY A 55 2.07 4.11 -3.51
N GLY A 56 2.43 4.74 -4.62
CA GLY A 56 3.49 5.76 -4.64
C GLY A 56 3.19 6.95 -3.72
N VAL A 57 1.93 7.36 -3.65
CA VAL A 57 1.51 8.49 -2.80
C VAL A 57 1.74 8.20 -1.33
N ALA A 58 1.29 7.04 -0.84
CA ALA A 58 1.48 6.68 0.56
C ALA A 58 2.95 6.43 0.87
N ASN A 59 3.63 5.63 0.08
CA ASN A 59 5.03 5.26 0.33
C ASN A 59 5.95 6.48 0.34
N THR A 60 5.85 7.34 -0.67
CA THR A 60 6.66 8.56 -0.77
C THR A 60 6.24 9.59 0.28
N GLY A 61 4.95 9.86 0.39
CA GLY A 61 4.44 10.89 1.29
C GLY A 61 4.71 10.58 2.75
N LEU A 62 4.48 9.34 3.19
CA LEU A 62 4.77 8.94 4.57
C LEU A 62 6.28 8.90 4.87
N ALA A 63 7.10 8.55 3.88
CA ALA A 63 8.55 8.63 4.03
C ALA A 63 9.02 10.07 4.22
N MET A 64 8.54 11.00 3.40
CA MET A 64 8.86 12.43 3.54
C MET A 64 8.40 12.99 4.88
N LEU A 65 7.22 12.58 5.36
CA LEU A 65 6.73 12.96 6.68
C LEU A 65 7.67 12.49 7.80
N LYS A 66 8.19 11.26 7.71
CA LYS A 66 9.19 10.73 8.67
C LYS A 66 10.48 11.54 8.69
N PHE A 67 10.84 12.17 7.57
CA PHE A 67 11.95 13.11 7.48
C PHE A 67 11.61 14.55 7.91
N GLY A 68 10.48 14.73 8.57
CA GLY A 68 10.07 16.03 9.12
C GLY A 68 9.57 17.04 8.07
N ARG A 69 9.19 16.57 6.87
CA ARG A 69 8.66 17.44 5.82
C ARG A 69 7.14 17.58 5.96
N ARG A 70 6.64 18.78 5.68
CA ARG A 70 5.20 19.04 5.59
C ARG A 70 4.72 18.62 4.22
N VAL A 71 3.90 17.58 4.16
CA VAL A 71 3.49 16.96 2.90
C VAL A 71 1.97 16.97 2.78
N ALA A 72 1.46 17.33 1.60
CA ALA A 72 0.08 17.08 1.21
C ALA A 72 0.02 15.87 0.30
N LEU A 73 -0.96 14.98 0.53
CA LEU A 73 -1.22 13.82 -0.32
C LEU A 73 -2.45 14.08 -1.17
N MET A 74 -2.39 13.72 -2.44
CA MET A 74 -3.51 13.81 -3.37
C MET A 74 -3.68 12.47 -4.09
N GLY A 75 -4.89 11.91 -4.03
CA GLY A 75 -5.20 10.63 -4.64
C GLY A 75 -6.69 10.36 -4.71
N LEU A 76 -7.05 9.27 -5.37
CA LEU A 76 -8.42 8.79 -5.50
C LEU A 76 -8.56 7.43 -4.83
N VAL A 77 -9.64 7.29 -4.05
CA VAL A 77 -10.12 6.01 -3.53
C VAL A 77 -11.60 5.88 -3.85
N ASP A 78 -12.15 4.68 -3.79
CA ASP A 78 -13.58 4.49 -4.02
C ASP A 78 -14.39 4.49 -2.71
N ASN A 79 -15.70 4.48 -2.84
CA ASN A 79 -16.65 4.32 -1.73
C ASN A 79 -16.83 2.83 -1.40
N ASP A 80 -15.74 2.20 -0.95
CA ASP A 80 -15.65 0.80 -0.56
C ASP A 80 -14.85 0.63 0.75
N MET A 81 -14.79 -0.59 1.26
CA MET A 81 -14.08 -0.90 2.51
C MET A 81 -12.60 -0.50 2.48
N LEU A 82 -11.94 -0.66 1.34
CA LEU A 82 -10.52 -0.32 1.21
C LEU A 82 -10.33 1.19 1.17
N GLY A 83 -11.25 1.92 0.52
CA GLY A 83 -11.29 3.38 0.54
C GLY A 83 -11.54 3.94 1.93
N ASP A 84 -12.39 3.28 2.72
CA ASP A 84 -12.60 3.64 4.13
C ASP A 84 -11.33 3.40 4.95
N PHE A 85 -10.66 2.30 4.73
CA PHE A 85 -9.37 2.02 5.38
C PHE A 85 -8.33 3.09 5.06
N VAL A 86 -8.12 3.41 3.78
CA VAL A 86 -7.15 4.45 3.36
C VAL A 86 -7.50 5.80 3.98
N SER A 87 -8.75 6.20 3.86
CA SER A 87 -9.22 7.49 4.40
C SER A 87 -9.05 7.57 5.90
N GLY A 88 -9.42 6.53 6.65
CA GLY A 88 -9.28 6.46 8.09
C GLY A 88 -7.82 6.52 8.55
N GLN A 89 -6.92 5.79 7.87
CA GLN A 89 -5.50 5.78 8.16
C GLN A 89 -4.86 7.16 7.94
N LEU A 90 -5.25 7.86 6.88
CA LEU A 90 -4.73 9.19 6.58
C LEU A 90 -5.38 10.28 7.45
N GLN A 91 -6.66 10.12 7.80
CA GLN A 91 -7.36 11.04 8.70
C GLN A 91 -6.74 11.03 10.10
N ALA A 92 -6.39 9.86 10.62
CA ALA A 92 -5.69 9.72 11.89
C ALA A 92 -4.31 10.45 11.91
N ARG A 93 -3.74 10.69 10.73
CA ARG A 93 -2.47 11.43 10.55
C ARG A 93 -2.66 12.89 10.12
N GLY A 94 -3.90 13.35 10.00
CA GLY A 94 -4.19 14.70 9.50
C GLY A 94 -3.86 14.91 8.00
N MET A 95 -3.78 13.85 7.20
CA MET A 95 -3.29 13.88 5.81
C MET A 95 -4.37 13.55 4.77
N ALA A 96 -5.65 13.45 5.15
CA ALA A 96 -6.72 13.03 4.26
C ALA A 96 -7.29 14.14 3.36
N ALA A 97 -6.92 15.40 3.55
CA ALA A 97 -7.57 16.55 2.90
C ALA A 97 -7.54 16.52 1.35
N GLY A 98 -6.51 15.93 0.76
CA GLY A 98 -6.36 15.80 -0.69
C GLY A 98 -6.85 14.48 -1.27
N ILE A 99 -7.42 13.59 -0.45
CA ILE A 99 -7.96 12.32 -0.92
C ILE A 99 -9.42 12.52 -1.33
N ARG A 100 -9.72 12.18 -2.56
CA ARG A 100 -11.05 12.26 -3.15
C ARG A 100 -11.66 10.87 -3.28
N ARG A 101 -12.98 10.79 -3.19
CA ARG A 101 -13.73 9.55 -3.40
C ARG A 101 -14.40 9.54 -4.77
N THR A 102 -14.51 8.36 -5.33
CA THR A 102 -15.20 8.09 -6.60
C THR A 102 -16.11 6.86 -6.45
N ASN A 103 -16.95 6.60 -7.43
CA ASN A 103 -17.78 5.39 -7.52
C ASN A 103 -17.51 4.63 -8.83
N LYS A 104 -16.33 4.81 -9.43
CA LYS A 104 -16.11 4.41 -10.82
C LYS A 104 -15.24 3.18 -11.00
N ALA A 105 -14.37 2.82 -10.06
CA ALA A 105 -13.31 1.87 -10.37
C ALA A 105 -12.89 0.93 -9.23
N GLY A 106 -13.39 1.10 -8.02
CA GLY A 106 -12.88 0.41 -6.83
C GLY A 106 -11.56 0.99 -6.32
N THR A 107 -11.32 0.90 -5.03
CA THR A 107 -10.04 1.29 -4.43
C THR A 107 -8.96 0.29 -4.83
N ALA A 108 -7.87 0.79 -5.29
CA ALA A 108 -6.75 -0.03 -5.73
C ALA A 108 -6.12 -0.80 -4.57
N TYR A 109 -5.74 -2.04 -4.81
CA TYR A 109 -5.04 -2.87 -3.83
C TYR A 109 -4.04 -3.80 -4.51
N GLY A 110 -3.04 -4.21 -3.75
CA GLY A 110 -2.10 -5.25 -4.11
C GLY A 110 -2.13 -6.39 -3.10
N ILE A 111 -1.84 -7.60 -3.55
CA ILE A 111 -1.65 -8.75 -2.66
C ILE A 111 -0.16 -9.07 -2.66
N VAL A 112 0.48 -8.92 -1.49
CA VAL A 112 1.90 -9.22 -1.32
C VAL A 112 2.05 -10.65 -0.85
N ILE A 113 2.59 -11.49 -1.73
CA ILE A 113 2.80 -12.92 -1.47
C ILE A 113 4.26 -13.12 -1.09
N ALA A 114 4.51 -13.36 0.19
CA ALA A 114 5.86 -13.54 0.72
C ALA A 114 5.94 -14.73 1.69
N PRO A 115 5.85 -15.98 1.19
CA PRO A 115 5.99 -17.17 2.02
C PRO A 115 7.39 -17.23 2.66
N ARG A 116 7.46 -17.48 3.96
CA ARG A 116 8.74 -17.65 4.65
C ARG A 116 9.32 -19.03 4.31
N GLY A 117 10.61 -19.07 3.94
CA GLY A 117 11.31 -20.30 3.60
C GLY A 117 11.15 -20.75 2.15
N ALA A 118 10.39 -20.02 1.33
CA ALA A 118 10.41 -20.25 -0.10
C ALA A 118 11.79 -19.88 -0.65
N CYS A 119 12.42 -20.82 -1.37
CA CYS A 119 13.67 -20.55 -2.07
C CYS A 119 13.43 -19.45 -3.11
N ARG A 120 14.30 -18.46 -3.16
CA ARG A 120 14.43 -17.63 -4.35
C ARG A 120 14.91 -18.56 -5.46
N GLU A 121 14.05 -18.92 -6.38
CA GLU A 121 14.53 -19.35 -7.68
C GLU A 121 15.30 -18.17 -8.26
N ILE A 122 16.62 -18.21 -8.09
CA ILE A 122 17.50 -17.40 -8.92
C ILE A 122 17.39 -18.08 -10.27
N ASP A 123 16.61 -17.50 -11.15
CA ASP A 123 16.56 -17.87 -12.55
C ASP A 123 17.98 -17.67 -13.09
N LYS A 124 18.73 -18.76 -13.17
CA LYS A 124 20.00 -18.80 -13.87
C LYS A 124 19.65 -18.94 -15.34
N GLY A 125 19.27 -17.80 -15.97
CA GLY A 125 19.21 -17.69 -17.42
C GLY A 125 20.56 -17.97 -18.06
#